data_0d55c6bcb7eecfffede28f334c40e5a1
#
_entry.id   0d55c6bcb7eecfffede28f334c40e5a1
#
_cell.length_a   1.000
_cell.length_b   1.000
_cell.length_c   1.000
_cell.angle_alpha   90.00
_cell.angle_beta   90.00
_cell.angle_gamma   90.00
#
_symmetry.space_group_name_H-M   'P 1'
#
loop_
_entity.id
_entity.type
_entity.pdbx_description
1 polymer ?
#
loop_
_entity_poly.entity_id
_entity_poly.type
_entity_poly.pdbx_seq_one_letter_code
_entity_poly.pdbx_strand_id
1 'polypeptide(L)'
;MEFWGYKRKEGRAGIRNHVLILPTCACGSESCRIAASQVRGAVNIVFNTGCSDVAANTEMSQKVLAGFACNPNVYGVVIIGLGCETVPHNKLREKIQAMTSKPVVSFGIQDEGGTLKTIEKAVRAARDMAAQAAMQQKELCDISELLLGIECGGSDATSGIASNPAVGELSDLLVDLGASTIMSESIEWIGGEHVLAKRAAAPEIHNQIIQVCKDYEEHLKAAGQDCRAGQPTPGNKAGGLSTLDEKSLGCIRKGGTRPIVEVLEQAQRPAKTGAIVMDTAGYDISSVTSMVAGGCNAVIFTTGRGTPTGNAIVPVLKVTANAHTYQWMEDNMDVDLSQIITGEKTYQQCGRELLMVIGEVCSGKLTKAEAYGFSDVAVDHVCRFV
;
A
#
# COMPACT_ATOMS: atom_id res chain seq x y z
N MET A 1 -10.49 -5.27 20.36
CA MET A 1 -9.91 -6.45 19.68
C MET A 1 -8.42 -6.33 19.71
N GLU A 2 -7.68 -7.43 19.90
CA GLU A 2 -6.22 -7.42 20.05
C GLU A 2 -5.56 -8.37 19.06
N PHE A 3 -4.28 -8.12 18.78
CA PHE A 3 -3.43 -8.95 17.91
C PHE A 3 -1.99 -9.04 18.44
N TRP A 4 -1.27 -10.08 18.06
CA TRP A 4 0.14 -10.25 18.41
C TRP A 4 1.05 -9.52 17.43
N GLY A 5 1.60 -8.36 17.85
CA GLY A 5 2.43 -7.48 17.03
C GLY A 5 3.75 -7.11 17.69
N TYR A 6 4.59 -6.37 16.96
CA TYR A 6 5.85 -5.83 17.44
C TYR A 6 5.67 -4.36 17.81
N LYS A 7 5.65 -4.05 19.09
CA LYS A 7 5.61 -2.65 19.54
C LYS A 7 6.81 -1.88 19.02
N ARG A 8 6.55 -0.67 18.58
CA ARG A 8 7.58 0.25 18.10
C ARG A 8 7.77 1.38 19.10
N LYS A 9 8.98 1.93 19.16
CA LYS A 9 9.24 3.13 19.98
C LYS A 9 8.46 4.34 19.48
N GLU A 10 8.19 4.37 18.17
CA GLU A 10 7.55 5.46 17.46
C GLU A 10 6.47 4.90 16.54
N GLY A 11 5.30 5.53 16.57
CA GLY A 11 4.18 5.17 15.69
C GLY A 11 3.47 3.87 16.08
N ARG A 12 2.83 3.25 15.10
CA ARG A 12 1.98 2.07 15.25
C ARG A 12 2.80 0.78 15.40
N ALA A 13 2.19 -0.26 15.96
CA ALA A 13 2.80 -1.58 16.05
C ALA A 13 3.03 -2.19 14.67
N GLY A 14 4.14 -2.92 14.51
CA GLY A 14 4.38 -3.75 13.32
C GLY A 14 3.69 -5.10 13.43
N ILE A 15 3.08 -5.57 12.34
CA ILE A 15 2.53 -6.93 12.21
C ILE A 15 3.51 -7.88 11.54
N ARG A 16 4.62 -7.34 11.05
CA ARG A 16 5.82 -8.01 10.53
C ARG A 16 7.07 -7.37 11.15
N ASN A 17 8.23 -8.00 10.94
CA ASN A 17 9.50 -7.53 11.52
C ASN A 17 10.66 -7.72 10.53
N HIS A 18 10.53 -7.14 9.32
CA HIS A 18 11.45 -7.32 8.22
C HIS A 18 12.73 -6.47 8.35
N VAL A 19 13.84 -6.99 7.85
CA VAL A 19 14.99 -6.18 7.48
C VAL A 19 14.84 -5.80 6.02
N LEU A 20 14.64 -4.50 5.74
CA LEU A 20 14.45 -3.99 4.39
C LEU A 20 15.79 -3.67 3.73
N ILE A 21 16.06 -4.27 2.56
CA ILE A 21 17.17 -3.89 1.70
C ILE A 21 16.62 -3.00 0.59
N LEU A 22 17.00 -1.71 0.64
CA LEU A 22 16.34 -0.62 -0.07
C LEU A 22 17.28 -0.04 -1.13
N PRO A 23 16.95 -0.09 -2.44
CA PRO A 23 17.69 0.59 -3.47
C PRO A 23 17.37 2.09 -3.51
N THR A 24 18.32 2.94 -3.86
CA THR A 24 18.09 4.37 -4.15
C THR A 24 17.89 4.64 -5.64
N CYS A 25 18.27 3.70 -6.49
CA CYS A 25 18.10 3.78 -7.94
C CYS A 25 18.03 2.38 -8.56
N ALA A 26 17.58 2.33 -9.82
CA ALA A 26 17.48 1.09 -10.60
C ALA A 26 18.77 0.27 -10.62
N CYS A 27 19.94 0.92 -10.71
CA CYS A 27 21.25 0.28 -10.72
C CYS A 27 21.56 -0.51 -9.43
N GLY A 28 20.94 -0.13 -8.29
CA GLY A 28 21.10 -0.81 -7.01
C GLY A 28 20.14 -1.96 -6.79
N SER A 29 19.01 -2.03 -7.55
CA SER A 29 17.90 -2.94 -7.28
C SER A 29 18.31 -4.42 -7.32
N GLU A 30 19.12 -4.83 -8.30
CA GLU A 30 19.58 -6.22 -8.41
C GLU A 30 20.56 -6.60 -7.28
N SER A 31 21.40 -5.66 -6.85
CA SER A 31 22.27 -5.85 -5.68
C SER A 31 21.44 -6.04 -4.39
N CYS A 32 20.36 -5.29 -4.25
CA CYS A 32 19.41 -5.45 -3.14
C CYS A 32 18.75 -6.83 -3.16
N ARG A 33 18.28 -7.29 -4.32
CA ARG A 33 17.66 -8.61 -4.48
C ARG A 33 18.62 -9.74 -4.10
N ILE A 34 19.87 -9.67 -4.61
CA ILE A 34 20.89 -10.68 -4.30
C ILE A 34 21.21 -10.68 -2.80
N ALA A 35 21.36 -9.50 -2.19
CA ALA A 35 21.66 -9.40 -0.76
C ALA A 35 20.51 -9.95 0.10
N ALA A 36 19.25 -9.61 -0.22
CA ALA A 36 18.07 -10.07 0.49
C ALA A 36 17.93 -11.61 0.43
N SER A 37 18.20 -12.22 -0.71
CA SER A 37 18.11 -13.68 -0.88
C SER A 37 19.08 -14.47 -0.01
N GLN A 38 20.11 -13.84 0.54
CA GLN A 38 21.12 -14.48 1.38
C GLN A 38 20.81 -14.39 2.89
N VAL A 39 19.80 -13.62 3.29
CA VAL A 39 19.51 -13.37 4.71
C VAL A 39 18.05 -13.68 5.01
N ARG A 40 17.81 -14.68 5.85
CA ARG A 40 16.44 -15.01 6.29
C ARG A 40 15.83 -13.84 7.07
N GLY A 41 14.63 -13.43 6.69
CA GLY A 41 13.92 -12.28 7.29
C GLY A 41 14.29 -10.93 6.65
N ALA A 42 15.20 -10.92 5.67
CA ALA A 42 15.42 -9.77 4.81
C ALA A 42 14.46 -9.82 3.62
N VAL A 43 13.99 -8.63 3.23
CA VAL A 43 13.17 -8.40 2.04
C VAL A 43 13.74 -7.24 1.24
N ASN A 44 13.46 -7.19 -0.06
CA ASN A 44 13.84 -6.07 -0.91
C ASN A 44 12.65 -5.55 -1.69
N ILE A 45 12.76 -4.34 -2.18
CA ILE A 45 11.88 -3.78 -3.20
C ILE A 45 12.67 -3.62 -4.51
N VAL A 46 11.95 -3.55 -5.62
CA VAL A 46 12.49 -3.17 -6.93
C VAL A 46 12.14 -1.71 -7.17
N PHE A 47 13.14 -0.89 -7.48
CA PHE A 47 12.96 0.53 -7.78
C PHE A 47 13.60 0.84 -9.12
N ASN A 48 12.79 1.27 -10.10
CA ASN A 48 13.18 1.31 -11.51
C ASN A 48 13.63 2.71 -11.99
N THR A 49 13.77 3.66 -11.09
CA THR A 49 14.09 5.07 -11.36
C THR A 49 15.25 5.56 -10.50
N GLY A 50 15.33 6.84 -10.17
CA GLY A 50 16.33 7.41 -9.24
C GLY A 50 17.57 7.98 -9.92
N CYS A 51 17.55 8.15 -11.25
CA CYS A 51 18.62 8.75 -12.01
C CYS A 51 18.06 9.66 -13.12
N SER A 52 18.75 10.75 -13.44
CA SER A 52 18.35 11.70 -14.49
C SER A 52 16.90 12.18 -14.33
N ASP A 53 16.54 12.59 -13.12
CA ASP A 53 15.17 12.88 -12.76
C ASP A 53 14.96 14.35 -12.37
N VAL A 54 13.76 14.87 -12.62
CA VAL A 54 13.39 16.23 -12.21
C VAL A 54 13.13 16.30 -10.71
N ALA A 55 13.18 17.49 -10.13
CA ALA A 55 13.06 17.70 -8.70
C ALA A 55 11.78 17.09 -8.11
N ALA A 56 10.63 17.26 -8.78
CA ALA A 56 9.34 16.72 -8.31
C ALA A 56 9.34 15.20 -8.23
N ASN A 57 9.85 14.50 -9.24
CA ASN A 57 9.97 13.03 -9.24
C ASN A 57 10.96 12.56 -8.16
N THR A 58 12.08 13.29 -8.01
CA THR A 58 13.10 13.00 -6.99
C THR A 58 12.52 13.13 -5.58
N GLU A 59 11.73 14.16 -5.32
CA GLU A 59 11.07 14.40 -4.04
C GLU A 59 10.05 13.30 -3.73
N MET A 60 9.22 12.91 -4.70
CA MET A 60 8.27 11.81 -4.56
C MET A 60 8.98 10.49 -4.28
N SER A 61 10.04 10.17 -5.05
CA SER A 61 10.87 8.99 -4.82
C SER A 61 11.45 8.95 -3.41
N GLN A 62 11.99 10.07 -2.93
CA GLN A 62 12.51 10.17 -1.56
C GLN A 62 11.42 9.99 -0.51
N LYS A 63 10.22 10.55 -0.73
CA LYS A 63 9.08 10.44 0.18
C LYS A 63 8.64 8.97 0.31
N VAL A 64 8.53 8.27 -0.83
CA VAL A 64 8.15 6.85 -0.87
C VAL A 64 9.21 5.97 -0.23
N LEU A 65 10.49 6.09 -0.62
CA LEU A 65 11.58 5.26 -0.08
C LEU A 65 11.77 5.47 1.43
N ALA A 66 11.72 6.72 1.90
CA ALA A 66 11.77 7.00 3.34
C ALA A 66 10.53 6.47 4.07
N GLY A 67 9.34 6.57 3.45
CA GLY A 67 8.10 5.99 3.96
C GLY A 67 8.17 4.49 4.16
N PHE A 68 8.70 3.74 3.18
CA PHE A 68 8.94 2.30 3.30
C PHE A 68 9.90 1.99 4.46
N ALA A 69 11.03 2.70 4.55
CA ALA A 69 12.01 2.52 5.63
C ALA A 69 11.39 2.73 7.02
N CYS A 70 10.53 3.73 7.13
CA CYS A 70 9.84 4.07 8.38
C CYS A 70 8.58 3.24 8.64
N ASN A 71 8.13 2.35 7.73
CA ASN A 71 6.93 1.54 7.92
C ASN A 71 7.04 0.68 9.19
N PRO A 72 5.95 0.54 10.00
CA PRO A 72 6.00 -0.22 11.25
C PRO A 72 6.39 -1.69 11.09
N ASN A 73 6.20 -2.29 9.92
CA ASN A 73 6.59 -3.68 9.63
C ASN A 73 8.10 -3.86 9.40
N VAL A 74 8.87 -2.77 9.32
CA VAL A 74 10.32 -2.79 9.13
C VAL A 74 11.03 -2.63 10.47
N TYR A 75 11.93 -3.56 10.77
CA TYR A 75 12.84 -3.51 11.92
C TYR A 75 14.03 -2.59 11.68
N GLY A 76 14.70 -2.77 10.55
CA GLY A 76 15.90 -2.04 10.17
C GLY A 76 16.10 -2.00 8.67
N VAL A 77 16.98 -1.13 8.19
CA VAL A 77 17.14 -0.81 6.78
C VAL A 77 18.60 -0.86 6.35
N VAL A 78 18.87 -1.56 5.26
CA VAL A 78 20.15 -1.52 4.54
C VAL A 78 19.91 -0.87 3.19
N ILE A 79 20.48 0.30 2.96
CA ILE A 79 20.34 1.05 1.72
C ILE A 79 21.49 0.72 0.79
N ILE A 80 21.21 0.44 -0.48
CA ILE A 80 22.22 0.26 -1.52
C ILE A 80 21.97 1.29 -2.62
N GLY A 81 22.94 2.19 -2.82
CA GLY A 81 22.99 3.14 -3.93
C GLY A 81 24.07 2.79 -4.94
N LEU A 82 24.10 3.52 -6.05
CA LEU A 82 25.18 3.44 -7.04
C LEU A 82 26.34 4.38 -6.67
N GLY A 83 26.03 5.67 -6.42
CA GLY A 83 26.98 6.75 -6.14
C GLY A 83 26.80 7.99 -7.04
N CYS A 84 26.04 7.89 -8.14
CA CYS A 84 25.70 9.02 -9.03
C CYS A 84 24.18 9.21 -9.22
N GLU A 85 23.37 8.61 -8.37
CA GLU A 85 21.91 8.74 -8.38
C GLU A 85 21.45 10.12 -7.89
N THR A 86 20.22 10.52 -8.27
CA THR A 86 19.62 11.81 -7.85
C THR A 86 19.29 11.85 -6.36
N VAL A 87 19.10 10.69 -5.75
CA VAL A 87 18.91 10.53 -4.30
C VAL A 87 20.11 9.76 -3.71
N PRO A 88 21.21 10.44 -3.35
CA PRO A 88 22.39 9.77 -2.81
C PRO A 88 22.05 8.94 -1.58
N HIS A 89 22.58 7.71 -1.51
CA HIS A 89 22.26 6.75 -0.44
C HIS A 89 22.52 7.28 0.98
N ASN A 90 23.57 8.09 1.15
CA ASN A 90 23.88 8.71 2.44
C ASN A 90 22.86 9.80 2.82
N LYS A 91 22.36 10.57 1.85
CA LYS A 91 21.32 11.59 2.09
C LYS A 91 19.98 10.96 2.42
N LEU A 92 19.63 9.87 1.73
CA LEU A 92 18.43 9.11 2.10
C LEU A 92 18.57 8.51 3.51
N ARG A 93 19.74 7.97 3.88
CA ARG A 93 20.00 7.50 5.25
C ARG A 93 19.80 8.61 6.28
N GLU A 94 20.40 9.79 6.08
CA GLU A 94 20.25 10.94 6.98
C GLU A 94 18.78 11.32 7.15
N LYS A 95 18.03 11.38 6.05
CA LYS A 95 16.59 11.68 6.05
C LYS A 95 15.79 10.64 6.86
N ILE A 96 16.05 9.36 6.65
CA ILE A 96 15.36 8.28 7.40
C ILE A 96 15.73 8.33 8.89
N GLN A 97 16.99 8.53 9.23
CA GLN A 97 17.45 8.63 10.62
C GLN A 97 16.86 9.82 11.38
N ALA A 98 16.49 10.90 10.65
CA ALA A 98 15.76 12.02 11.24
C ALA A 98 14.27 11.69 11.51
N MET A 99 13.71 10.64 10.89
CA MET A 99 12.30 10.26 10.98
C MET A 99 12.06 9.06 11.91
N THR A 100 13.08 8.26 12.23
CA THR A 100 12.94 7.04 13.02
C THR A 100 14.21 6.68 13.76
N SER A 101 14.07 6.01 14.91
CA SER A 101 15.17 5.45 15.71
C SER A 101 15.62 4.05 15.27
N LYS A 102 15.06 3.50 14.20
CA LYS A 102 15.42 2.18 13.66
C LYS A 102 16.88 2.13 13.20
N PRO A 103 17.55 0.96 13.24
CA PRO A 103 18.89 0.83 12.67
C PRO A 103 18.85 1.04 11.15
N VAL A 104 19.72 1.93 10.65
CA VAL A 104 19.83 2.26 9.22
C VAL A 104 21.29 2.36 8.84
N VAL A 105 21.71 1.59 7.83
CA VAL A 105 23.04 1.68 7.22
C VAL A 105 22.92 1.88 5.71
N SER A 106 23.95 2.42 5.06
CA SER A 106 23.94 2.63 3.61
C SER A 106 25.31 2.37 3.01
N PHE A 107 25.29 1.86 1.76
CA PHE A 107 26.49 1.54 0.96
C PHE A 107 26.30 2.02 -0.48
N GLY A 108 27.33 2.62 -1.07
CA GLY A 108 27.39 3.01 -2.47
C GLY A 108 28.25 2.02 -3.27
N ILE A 109 27.75 1.51 -4.39
CA ILE A 109 28.50 0.53 -5.22
C ILE A 109 29.82 1.11 -5.70
N GLN A 110 29.83 2.38 -6.09
CA GLN A 110 31.06 3.08 -6.52
C GLN A 110 32.00 3.34 -5.34
N ASP A 111 31.45 3.72 -4.18
CA ASP A 111 32.23 4.01 -2.96
C ASP A 111 32.92 2.75 -2.40
N GLU A 112 32.25 1.61 -2.51
CA GLU A 112 32.76 0.33 -2.00
C GLU A 112 33.69 -0.40 -2.96
N GLY A 113 33.88 0.14 -4.18
CA GLY A 113 34.75 -0.44 -5.20
C GLY A 113 34.13 -1.66 -5.90
N GLY A 114 32.80 -1.64 -6.07
CA GLY A 114 32.07 -2.57 -6.92
C GLY A 114 31.01 -3.42 -6.22
N THR A 115 30.19 -4.05 -7.03
CA THR A 115 28.97 -4.77 -6.63
C THR A 115 29.20 -5.85 -5.59
N LEU A 116 30.22 -6.70 -5.78
CA LEU A 116 30.45 -7.84 -4.87
C LEU A 116 30.82 -7.39 -3.47
N LYS A 117 31.67 -6.37 -3.35
CA LYS A 117 32.06 -5.80 -2.05
C LYS A 117 30.87 -5.14 -1.35
N THR A 118 30.03 -4.47 -2.12
CA THR A 118 28.80 -3.84 -1.59
C THR A 118 27.82 -4.88 -1.09
N ILE A 119 27.57 -5.94 -1.87
CA ILE A 119 26.69 -7.04 -1.47
C ILE A 119 27.21 -7.72 -0.21
N GLU A 120 28.51 -8.01 -0.11
CA GLU A 120 29.10 -8.61 1.09
C GLU A 120 28.82 -7.76 2.34
N LYS A 121 29.06 -6.45 2.30
CA LYS A 121 28.81 -5.53 3.42
C LYS A 121 27.33 -5.47 3.77
N ALA A 122 26.47 -5.37 2.75
CA ALA A 122 25.03 -5.33 2.93
C ALA A 122 24.48 -6.61 3.57
N VAL A 123 24.95 -7.79 3.14
CA VAL A 123 24.58 -9.09 3.72
C VAL A 123 25.03 -9.19 5.17
N ARG A 124 26.24 -8.75 5.53
CA ARG A 124 26.73 -8.74 6.91
C ARG A 124 25.84 -7.85 7.79
N ALA A 125 25.55 -6.62 7.34
CA ALA A 125 24.71 -5.70 8.09
C ALA A 125 23.27 -6.23 8.22
N ALA A 126 22.69 -6.74 7.16
CA ALA A 126 21.34 -7.33 7.18
C ALA A 126 21.25 -8.55 8.09
N ARG A 127 22.25 -9.43 8.08
CA ARG A 127 22.35 -10.58 8.99
C ARG A 127 22.34 -10.14 10.45
N ASP A 128 23.14 -9.14 10.81
CA ASP A 128 23.23 -8.67 12.19
C ASP A 128 21.91 -8.02 12.64
N MET A 129 21.25 -7.25 11.75
CA MET A 129 19.91 -6.72 12.00
C MET A 129 18.87 -7.83 12.12
N ALA A 130 18.91 -8.86 11.26
CA ALA A 130 17.97 -9.98 11.31
C ALA A 130 18.12 -10.80 12.60
N ALA A 131 19.35 -11.00 13.07
CA ALA A 131 19.61 -11.65 14.36
C ALA A 131 18.99 -10.86 15.52
N GLN A 132 19.12 -9.53 15.51
CA GLN A 132 18.51 -8.66 16.53
C GLN A 132 16.98 -8.63 16.40
N ALA A 133 16.44 -8.56 15.18
CA ALA A 133 15.00 -8.61 14.93
C ALA A 133 14.36 -9.91 15.45
N ALA A 134 15.07 -11.05 15.32
CA ALA A 134 14.62 -12.35 15.80
C ALA A 134 14.54 -12.45 17.33
N MET A 135 15.24 -11.58 18.06
CA MET A 135 15.16 -11.51 19.52
C MET A 135 13.95 -10.71 20.02
N GLN A 136 13.31 -9.93 19.15
CA GLN A 136 12.09 -9.21 19.52
C GLN A 136 10.93 -10.18 19.66
N GLN A 137 10.26 -10.13 20.80
CA GLN A 137 9.04 -10.89 21.03
C GLN A 137 7.83 -10.08 20.58
N LYS A 138 6.80 -10.78 20.10
CA LYS A 138 5.49 -10.18 19.88
C LYS A 138 4.84 -9.88 21.22
N GLU A 139 4.12 -8.77 21.27
CA GLU A 139 3.32 -8.36 22.41
C GLU A 139 1.86 -8.21 21.98
N LEU A 140 0.96 -8.25 22.93
CA LEU A 140 -0.45 -7.98 22.69
C LEU A 140 -0.63 -6.47 22.40
N CYS A 141 -1.13 -6.18 21.21
CA CYS A 141 -1.38 -4.83 20.71
C CYS A 141 -2.88 -4.66 20.48
N ASP A 142 -3.40 -3.48 20.78
CA ASP A 142 -4.79 -3.17 20.48
C ASP A 142 -5.00 -2.93 18.98
N ILE A 143 -6.20 -3.26 18.46
CA ILE A 143 -6.51 -3.09 17.04
C ILE A 143 -6.44 -1.63 16.57
N SER A 144 -6.54 -0.66 17.47
CA SER A 144 -6.34 0.76 17.18
C SER A 144 -4.94 1.09 16.62
N GLU A 145 -3.97 0.18 16.82
CA GLU A 145 -2.64 0.24 16.20
C GLU A 145 -2.65 -0.09 14.69
N LEU A 146 -3.77 -0.60 14.15
CA LEU A 146 -3.88 -0.93 12.73
C LEU A 146 -4.14 0.33 11.89
N LEU A 147 -3.41 0.46 10.79
CA LEU A 147 -3.71 1.33 9.67
C LEU A 147 -3.90 0.46 8.43
N LEU A 148 -5.15 0.21 8.06
CA LEU A 148 -5.50 -0.65 6.93
C LEU A 148 -5.58 0.18 5.64
N GLY A 149 -4.77 -0.16 4.64
CA GLY A 149 -4.96 0.31 3.27
C GLY A 149 -6.10 -0.46 2.59
N ILE A 150 -6.93 0.22 1.83
CA ILE A 150 -8.07 -0.36 1.11
C ILE A 150 -7.90 -0.08 -0.37
N GLU A 151 -7.71 -1.14 -1.15
CA GLU A 151 -7.48 -1.11 -2.59
C GLU A 151 -8.57 -1.85 -3.35
N CYS A 152 -8.79 -1.50 -4.63
CA CYS A 152 -9.56 -2.36 -5.53
C CYS A 152 -9.02 -2.30 -6.96
N GLY A 153 -8.88 -3.45 -7.59
CA GLY A 153 -8.38 -3.56 -8.97
C GLY A 153 -8.95 -4.78 -9.68
N GLY A 154 -8.92 -4.74 -11.03
CA GLY A 154 -9.57 -5.79 -11.81
C GLY A 154 -11.07 -5.88 -11.52
N SER A 155 -11.72 -4.75 -11.26
CA SER A 155 -13.12 -4.67 -10.83
C SER A 155 -14.08 -5.21 -11.88
N ASP A 156 -15.12 -5.90 -11.42
CA ASP A 156 -16.27 -6.39 -12.19
C ASP A 156 -17.59 -5.99 -11.51
N ALA A 157 -18.73 -6.43 -12.03
CA ALA A 157 -20.03 -6.15 -11.45
C ALA A 157 -20.15 -6.61 -9.97
N THR A 158 -19.50 -7.73 -9.59
CA THR A 158 -19.55 -8.24 -8.22
C THR A 158 -18.77 -7.37 -7.23
N SER A 159 -17.80 -6.59 -7.73
CA SER A 159 -16.99 -5.68 -6.90
C SER A 159 -17.88 -4.61 -6.24
N GLY A 160 -18.64 -3.87 -7.06
CA GLY A 160 -19.48 -2.76 -6.58
C GLY A 160 -20.70 -3.18 -5.76
N ILE A 161 -21.26 -4.37 -6.05
CA ILE A 161 -22.48 -4.86 -5.38
C ILE A 161 -22.21 -5.80 -4.20
N ALA A 162 -20.98 -6.31 -4.03
CA ALA A 162 -20.70 -7.28 -2.98
C ALA A 162 -19.37 -7.05 -2.25
N SER A 163 -18.20 -7.22 -2.91
CA SER A 163 -16.92 -7.18 -2.19
C SER A 163 -16.59 -5.80 -1.62
N ASN A 164 -16.81 -4.71 -2.36
CA ASN A 164 -16.58 -3.35 -1.87
C ASN A 164 -17.49 -2.98 -0.70
N PRO A 165 -18.83 -3.23 -0.74
CA PRO A 165 -19.68 -3.03 0.44
C PRO A 165 -19.25 -3.85 1.66
N ALA A 166 -18.84 -5.11 1.50
CA ALA A 166 -18.37 -5.93 2.62
C ALA A 166 -17.08 -5.40 3.25
N VAL A 167 -16.14 -4.91 2.43
CA VAL A 167 -14.93 -4.22 2.91
C VAL A 167 -15.28 -2.88 3.56
N GLY A 168 -16.32 -2.20 3.08
CA GLY A 168 -16.86 -1.01 3.71
C GLY A 168 -17.36 -1.27 5.13
N GLU A 169 -18.06 -2.37 5.37
CA GLU A 169 -18.46 -2.80 6.72
C GLU A 169 -17.23 -3.10 7.60
N LEU A 170 -16.18 -3.74 7.05
CA LEU A 170 -14.92 -3.94 7.76
C LEU A 170 -14.28 -2.58 8.12
N SER A 171 -14.26 -1.63 7.18
CA SER A 171 -13.73 -0.28 7.42
C SER A 171 -14.46 0.41 8.57
N ASP A 172 -15.78 0.34 8.57
CA ASP A 172 -16.60 0.93 9.63
C ASP A 172 -16.35 0.27 10.99
N LEU A 173 -16.26 -1.06 11.06
CA LEU A 173 -15.93 -1.81 12.27
C LEU A 173 -14.55 -1.45 12.82
N LEU A 174 -13.54 -1.30 11.96
CA LEU A 174 -12.19 -0.92 12.36
C LEU A 174 -12.15 0.49 12.92
N VAL A 175 -12.82 1.44 12.27
CA VAL A 175 -12.91 2.84 12.74
C VAL A 175 -13.63 2.90 14.09
N ASP A 176 -14.72 2.15 14.27
CA ASP A 176 -15.46 2.07 15.54
C ASP A 176 -14.61 1.47 16.69
N LEU A 177 -13.64 0.61 16.36
CA LEU A 177 -12.66 0.04 17.29
C LEU A 177 -11.41 0.95 17.49
N GLY A 178 -11.39 2.15 16.92
CA GLY A 178 -10.29 3.11 17.06
C GLY A 178 -9.13 2.92 16.10
N ALA A 179 -9.20 1.98 15.15
CA ALA A 179 -8.23 1.84 14.08
C ALA A 179 -8.39 2.92 13.00
N SER A 180 -7.52 2.91 12.00
CA SER A 180 -7.64 3.81 10.86
C SER A 180 -7.66 3.03 9.55
N THR A 181 -8.35 3.58 8.55
CA THR A 181 -8.39 3.05 7.20
C THR A 181 -8.02 4.14 6.19
N ILE A 182 -7.29 3.78 5.14
CA ILE A 182 -6.98 4.67 4.00
C ILE A 182 -7.59 4.06 2.75
N MET A 183 -8.49 4.80 2.11
CA MET A 183 -8.98 4.52 0.76
C MET A 183 -8.27 5.43 -0.23
N SER A 184 -7.76 4.90 -1.31
CA SER A 184 -6.95 5.59 -2.33
C SER A 184 -7.60 5.56 -3.72
N GLU A 185 -6.84 5.90 -4.77
CA GLU A 185 -7.23 5.97 -6.18
C GLU A 185 -8.26 7.06 -6.49
N SER A 186 -7.78 8.32 -6.60
CA SER A 186 -8.63 9.50 -6.82
C SER A 186 -9.46 9.43 -8.09
N ILE A 187 -8.98 8.72 -9.13
CA ILE A 187 -9.75 8.46 -10.36
C ILE A 187 -11.06 7.70 -10.09
N GLU A 188 -11.09 6.89 -9.03
CA GLU A 188 -12.26 6.12 -8.61
C GLU A 188 -13.27 6.93 -7.76
N TRP A 189 -12.99 8.21 -7.55
CA TRP A 189 -13.94 9.13 -6.91
C TRP A 189 -14.67 9.99 -7.93
N ILE A 190 -14.08 10.20 -9.13
CA ILE A 190 -14.62 11.04 -10.21
C ILE A 190 -15.98 10.51 -10.68
N GLY A 191 -16.98 11.38 -10.69
CA GLY A 191 -18.39 11.05 -10.95
C GLY A 191 -19.16 10.62 -9.69
N GLY A 192 -18.46 10.16 -8.63
CA GLY A 192 -19.00 9.83 -7.30
C GLY A 192 -18.53 10.76 -6.18
N GLU A 193 -17.70 11.77 -6.48
CA GLU A 193 -17.09 12.67 -5.50
C GLU A 193 -18.11 13.37 -4.60
N HIS A 194 -19.27 13.73 -5.14
CA HIS A 194 -20.35 14.38 -4.40
C HIS A 194 -21.00 13.45 -3.36
N VAL A 195 -20.94 12.12 -3.57
CA VAL A 195 -21.39 11.12 -2.60
C VAL A 195 -20.32 10.93 -1.53
N LEU A 196 -19.05 10.79 -1.93
CA LEU A 196 -17.93 10.64 -1.02
C LEU A 196 -17.76 11.87 -0.11
N ALA A 197 -17.83 13.06 -0.66
CA ALA A 197 -17.68 14.33 0.07
C ALA A 197 -18.77 14.58 1.13
N LYS A 198 -19.96 13.98 1.00
CA LYS A 198 -21.01 14.03 2.05
C LYS A 198 -20.57 13.36 3.35
N ARG A 199 -19.55 12.49 3.32
CA ARG A 199 -18.98 11.82 4.49
C ARG A 199 -17.89 12.66 5.17
N ALA A 200 -17.56 13.83 4.66
CA ALA A 200 -16.53 14.68 5.25
C ALA A 200 -16.89 15.08 6.69
N ALA A 201 -15.95 14.95 7.61
CA ALA A 201 -16.11 15.34 9.01
C ALA A 201 -16.15 16.87 9.20
N ALA A 202 -15.69 17.64 8.21
CA ALA A 202 -15.63 19.09 8.23
C ALA A 202 -15.74 19.66 6.79
N PRO A 203 -16.20 20.92 6.62
CA PRO A 203 -16.32 21.55 5.31
C PRO A 203 -15.03 21.59 4.50
N GLU A 204 -13.88 21.71 5.17
CA GLU A 204 -12.56 21.74 4.54
C GLU A 204 -12.25 20.40 3.87
N ILE A 205 -12.57 19.28 4.53
CA ILE A 205 -12.40 17.92 3.99
C ILE A 205 -13.31 17.71 2.79
N HIS A 206 -14.56 18.18 2.87
CA HIS A 206 -15.50 18.15 1.73
C HIS A 206 -14.89 18.85 0.51
N ASN A 207 -14.40 20.07 0.70
CA ASN A 207 -13.81 20.86 -0.38
C ASN A 207 -12.54 20.23 -0.94
N GLN A 208 -11.69 19.64 -0.10
CA GLN A 208 -10.49 18.93 -0.53
C GLN A 208 -10.83 17.72 -1.40
N ILE A 209 -11.81 16.88 -1.03
CA ILE A 209 -12.24 15.74 -1.86
C ILE A 209 -12.69 16.20 -3.25
N ILE A 210 -13.52 17.24 -3.31
CA ILE A 210 -13.98 17.80 -4.60
C ILE A 210 -12.82 18.37 -5.40
N GLN A 211 -11.87 19.05 -4.72
CA GLN A 211 -10.73 19.68 -5.40
C GLN A 211 -9.78 18.63 -5.98
N VAL A 212 -9.47 17.55 -5.25
CA VAL A 212 -8.65 16.43 -5.75
C VAL A 212 -9.19 15.88 -7.07
N CYS A 213 -10.52 15.64 -7.16
CA CYS A 213 -11.14 15.15 -8.39
C CYS A 213 -11.00 16.14 -9.54
N LYS A 214 -11.18 17.44 -9.28
CA LYS A 214 -11.03 18.49 -10.31
C LYS A 214 -9.58 18.60 -10.79
N ASP A 215 -8.64 18.65 -9.86
CA ASP A 215 -7.21 18.75 -10.19
C ASP A 215 -6.76 17.55 -11.03
N TYR A 216 -7.24 16.33 -10.68
CA TYR A 216 -6.97 15.13 -11.46
C TYR A 216 -7.49 15.22 -12.89
N GLU A 217 -8.75 15.64 -13.08
CA GLU A 217 -9.32 15.83 -14.41
C GLU A 217 -8.58 16.93 -15.20
N GLU A 218 -8.25 18.06 -14.56
CA GLU A 218 -7.54 19.17 -15.19
C GLU A 218 -6.13 18.76 -15.62
N HIS A 219 -5.42 17.99 -14.78
CA HIS A 219 -4.11 17.44 -15.12
C HIS A 219 -4.16 16.57 -16.38
N LEU A 220 -5.12 15.66 -16.48
CA LEU A 220 -5.30 14.81 -17.68
C LEU A 220 -5.68 15.64 -18.92
N LYS A 221 -6.59 16.61 -18.77
CA LYS A 221 -6.99 17.52 -19.87
C LYS A 221 -5.81 18.35 -20.37
N ALA A 222 -4.93 18.82 -19.47
CA ALA A 222 -3.71 19.55 -19.86
C ALA A 222 -2.76 18.67 -20.70
N ALA A 223 -2.77 17.35 -20.48
CA ALA A 223 -2.05 16.36 -21.29
C ALA A 223 -2.82 15.92 -22.55
N GLY A 224 -3.98 16.53 -22.86
CA GLY A 224 -4.82 16.16 -24.00
C GLY A 224 -5.56 14.83 -23.83
N GLN A 225 -5.77 14.39 -22.58
CA GLN A 225 -6.41 13.12 -22.24
C GLN A 225 -7.75 13.35 -21.51
N ASP A 226 -8.60 12.34 -21.53
CA ASP A 226 -9.83 12.27 -20.74
C ASP A 226 -9.83 10.97 -19.93
N CYS A 227 -10.08 11.09 -18.63
CA CYS A 227 -10.16 9.93 -17.74
C CYS A 227 -11.26 8.93 -18.16
N ARG A 228 -12.38 9.42 -18.71
CA ARG A 228 -13.50 8.60 -19.17
C ARG A 228 -13.19 7.79 -20.43
N ALA A 229 -12.16 8.17 -21.18
CA ALA A 229 -11.69 7.38 -22.31
C ALA A 229 -10.86 6.15 -21.86
N GLY A 230 -10.14 6.27 -20.72
CA GLY A 230 -9.30 5.20 -20.15
C GLY A 230 -10.03 4.34 -19.10
N GLN A 231 -11.09 4.85 -18.50
CA GLN A 231 -11.83 4.17 -17.43
C GLN A 231 -13.33 4.07 -17.75
N PRO A 232 -13.98 2.93 -17.51
CA PRO A 232 -13.42 1.64 -17.07
C PRO A 232 -12.47 1.02 -18.10
N THR A 233 -11.46 0.28 -17.66
CA THR A 233 -10.53 -0.42 -18.54
C THR A 233 -11.26 -1.48 -19.39
N PRO A 234 -10.65 -1.99 -20.50
CA PRO A 234 -11.26 -3.08 -21.26
C PRO A 234 -11.59 -4.31 -20.40
N GLY A 235 -10.74 -4.62 -19.41
CA GLY A 235 -11.00 -5.69 -18.44
C GLY A 235 -12.21 -5.44 -17.56
N ASN A 236 -12.39 -4.20 -17.08
CA ASN A 236 -13.57 -3.82 -16.29
C ASN A 236 -14.85 -3.91 -17.11
N LYS A 237 -14.83 -3.45 -18.38
CA LYS A 237 -15.96 -3.55 -19.32
C LYS A 237 -16.34 -5.01 -19.59
N ALA A 238 -15.34 -5.88 -19.81
CA ALA A 238 -15.56 -7.32 -19.94
C ALA A 238 -16.13 -7.95 -18.66
N GLY A 239 -15.86 -7.35 -17.49
CA GLY A 239 -16.43 -7.70 -16.19
C GLY A 239 -17.83 -7.13 -15.92
N GLY A 240 -18.42 -6.39 -16.89
CA GLY A 240 -19.79 -5.87 -16.82
C GLY A 240 -19.91 -4.40 -16.40
N LEU A 241 -18.81 -3.65 -16.22
CA LEU A 241 -18.86 -2.23 -15.90
C LEU A 241 -19.03 -1.38 -17.17
N SER A 242 -19.85 -0.31 -17.12
CA SER A 242 -20.23 0.50 -18.27
C SER A 242 -19.52 1.87 -18.32
N THR A 243 -19.59 2.65 -17.26
CA THR A 243 -19.07 4.03 -17.18
C THR A 243 -18.14 4.22 -16.00
N LEU A 244 -17.34 5.31 -16.03
CA LEU A 244 -16.52 5.71 -14.89
C LEU A 244 -17.39 6.00 -13.67
N ASP A 245 -18.50 6.71 -13.84
CA ASP A 245 -19.39 7.09 -12.74
C ASP A 245 -19.98 5.84 -12.04
N GLU A 246 -20.42 4.83 -12.81
CA GLU A 246 -20.85 3.55 -12.26
C GLU A 246 -19.73 2.86 -11.47
N LYS A 247 -18.53 2.77 -12.06
CA LYS A 247 -17.35 2.21 -11.39
C LYS A 247 -17.08 2.94 -10.09
N SER A 248 -17.01 4.26 -10.11
CA SER A 248 -16.71 5.11 -8.95
C SER A 248 -17.74 4.95 -7.83
N LEU A 249 -19.02 4.95 -8.13
CA LEU A 249 -20.07 4.72 -7.12
C LEU A 249 -19.98 3.34 -6.47
N GLY A 250 -19.50 2.34 -7.20
CA GLY A 250 -19.19 1.02 -6.64
C GLY A 250 -17.90 1.01 -5.79
N CYS A 251 -16.86 1.72 -6.25
CA CYS A 251 -15.55 1.73 -5.62
C CYS A 251 -15.52 2.48 -4.27
N ILE A 252 -16.16 3.66 -4.18
CA ILE A 252 -16.17 4.46 -2.94
C ILE A 252 -16.83 3.73 -1.75
N ARG A 253 -17.62 2.68 -2.01
CA ARG A 253 -18.27 1.88 -0.97
C ARG A 253 -17.27 1.08 -0.13
N LYS A 254 -16.09 0.77 -0.67
CA LYS A 254 -15.04 0.06 0.06
C LYS A 254 -14.53 0.84 1.29
N GLY A 255 -14.65 2.17 1.28
CA GLY A 255 -14.29 3.04 2.40
C GLY A 255 -15.33 3.11 3.54
N GLY A 256 -16.44 2.38 3.46
CA GLY A 256 -17.50 2.37 4.49
C GLY A 256 -18.33 3.65 4.53
N THR A 257 -18.90 3.93 5.71
CA THR A 257 -19.84 5.04 5.95
C THR A 257 -19.37 6.04 7.01
N ARG A 258 -18.30 5.74 7.75
CA ARG A 258 -17.80 6.62 8.82
C ARG A 258 -17.28 7.94 8.24
N PRO A 259 -17.34 9.05 9.03
CA PRO A 259 -16.87 10.35 8.59
C PRO A 259 -15.41 10.32 8.15
N ILE A 260 -15.10 10.93 7.00
CA ILE A 260 -13.74 11.10 6.50
C ILE A 260 -13.10 12.26 7.26
N VAL A 261 -12.02 11.98 7.97
CA VAL A 261 -11.37 12.94 8.88
C VAL A 261 -10.15 13.64 8.29
N GLU A 262 -9.60 13.10 7.18
CA GLU A 262 -8.39 13.63 6.55
C GLU A 262 -8.33 13.25 5.07
N VAL A 263 -7.78 14.15 4.25
CA VAL A 263 -7.39 13.91 2.86
C VAL A 263 -5.87 14.03 2.81
N LEU A 264 -5.20 12.97 2.37
CA LEU A 264 -3.75 12.90 2.29
C LEU A 264 -3.26 13.10 0.86
N GLU A 265 -2.11 13.72 0.72
CA GLU A 265 -1.30 13.61 -0.48
C GLU A 265 -0.68 12.21 -0.59
N GLN A 266 -0.22 11.86 -1.79
CA GLN A 266 0.49 10.62 -2.08
C GLN A 266 1.62 10.37 -1.07
N ALA A 267 1.65 9.13 -0.51
CA ALA A 267 2.65 8.69 0.46
C ALA A 267 2.74 9.52 1.76
N GLN A 268 1.76 10.37 2.04
CA GLN A 268 1.70 11.14 3.28
C GLN A 268 1.23 10.25 4.44
N ARG A 269 1.83 10.47 5.62
CA ARG A 269 1.39 9.81 6.85
C ARG A 269 0.19 10.52 7.46
N PRO A 270 -0.84 9.78 7.92
CA PRO A 270 -1.98 10.39 8.58
C PRO A 270 -1.59 11.02 9.93
N ALA A 271 -2.16 12.20 10.19
CA ALA A 271 -2.09 12.87 11.46
C ALA A 271 -3.32 12.58 12.34
N LYS A 272 -4.42 12.10 11.73
CA LYS A 272 -5.69 11.81 12.43
C LYS A 272 -5.96 10.31 12.44
N THR A 273 -6.86 9.88 13.33
CA THR A 273 -7.37 8.52 13.42
C THR A 273 -8.79 8.47 12.88
N GLY A 274 -9.14 7.46 12.09
CA GLY A 274 -10.47 7.25 11.52
C GLY A 274 -10.44 6.84 10.05
N ALA A 275 -11.52 7.12 9.33
CA ALA A 275 -11.59 6.92 7.89
C ALA A 275 -10.88 8.07 7.16
N ILE A 276 -9.95 7.73 6.29
CA ILE A 276 -9.04 8.67 5.62
C ILE A 276 -9.06 8.37 4.12
N VAL A 277 -8.86 9.37 3.28
CA VAL A 277 -8.62 9.18 1.85
C VAL A 277 -7.25 9.71 1.46
N MET A 278 -6.62 9.08 0.47
CA MET A 278 -5.30 9.48 -0.04
C MET A 278 -5.39 9.71 -1.55
N ASP A 279 -4.92 10.86 -1.99
CA ASP A 279 -4.78 11.16 -3.41
C ASP A 279 -3.67 10.32 -4.00
N THR A 280 -4.04 9.43 -4.93
CA THR A 280 -3.10 8.55 -5.66
C THR A 280 -3.56 8.36 -7.10
N ALA A 281 -2.63 7.90 -7.95
CA ALA A 281 -2.98 7.46 -9.30
C ALA A 281 -3.93 6.25 -9.26
N GLY A 282 -4.72 6.09 -10.33
CA GLY A 282 -5.56 4.91 -10.58
C GLY A 282 -4.75 3.75 -11.18
N TYR A 283 -3.69 3.38 -10.49
CA TYR A 283 -2.82 2.25 -10.82
C TYR A 283 -2.52 1.48 -9.54
N ASP A 284 -3.12 0.34 -9.40
CA ASP A 284 -3.15 -0.50 -8.18
C ASP A 284 -1.79 -0.56 -7.46
N ILE A 285 -0.70 -0.82 -8.20
CA ILE A 285 0.64 -0.99 -7.61
C ILE A 285 1.16 0.35 -7.06
N SER A 286 0.95 1.47 -7.76
CA SER A 286 1.35 2.79 -7.28
C SER A 286 0.51 3.22 -6.07
N SER A 287 -0.78 2.94 -6.09
CA SER A 287 -1.70 3.22 -5.00
C SER A 287 -1.31 2.44 -3.73
N VAL A 288 -1.10 1.13 -3.82
CA VAL A 288 -0.60 0.30 -2.70
C VAL A 288 0.76 0.80 -2.21
N THR A 289 1.69 1.12 -3.12
CA THR A 289 3.01 1.69 -2.79
C THR A 289 2.85 2.95 -1.93
N SER A 290 1.94 3.84 -2.33
CA SER A 290 1.69 5.12 -1.64
C SER A 290 1.08 4.92 -0.25
N MET A 291 0.10 4.01 -0.10
CA MET A 291 -0.48 3.68 1.21
C MET A 291 0.55 3.03 2.15
N VAL A 292 1.40 2.14 1.63
CA VAL A 292 2.47 1.49 2.41
C VAL A 292 3.52 2.51 2.86
N ALA A 293 3.93 3.42 1.99
CA ALA A 293 4.82 4.54 2.33
C ALA A 293 4.17 5.50 3.34
N GLY A 294 2.85 5.70 3.24
CA GLY A 294 2.04 6.43 4.20
C GLY A 294 1.90 5.75 5.56
N GLY A 295 2.38 4.51 5.71
CA GLY A 295 2.46 3.80 6.98
C GLY A 295 1.42 2.72 7.21
N CYS A 296 0.63 2.33 6.20
CA CYS A 296 -0.24 1.16 6.30
C CYS A 296 0.58 -0.07 6.69
N ASN A 297 0.09 -0.81 7.69
CA ASN A 297 0.73 -2.05 8.13
C ASN A 297 0.02 -3.31 7.61
N ALA A 298 -1.16 -3.17 7.00
CA ALA A 298 -1.85 -4.17 6.19
C ALA A 298 -2.59 -3.49 5.03
N VAL A 299 -2.85 -4.23 3.96
CA VAL A 299 -3.71 -3.81 2.84
C VAL A 299 -4.75 -4.89 2.58
N ILE A 300 -6.00 -4.51 2.39
CA ILE A 300 -7.05 -5.35 1.83
C ILE A 300 -7.33 -4.92 0.40
N PHE A 301 -7.38 -5.88 -0.51
CA PHE A 301 -7.50 -5.66 -1.94
C PHE A 301 -8.71 -6.40 -2.49
N THR A 302 -9.75 -5.67 -2.88
CA THR A 302 -10.93 -6.25 -3.53
C THR A 302 -10.69 -6.42 -5.02
N THR A 303 -11.09 -7.55 -5.59
CA THR A 303 -10.96 -7.79 -7.04
C THR A 303 -12.10 -8.67 -7.55
N GLY A 304 -12.61 -8.34 -8.74
CA GLY A 304 -13.59 -9.18 -9.43
C GLY A 304 -12.93 -10.21 -10.35
N ARG A 305 -11.84 -9.83 -11.00
CA ARG A 305 -11.14 -10.66 -12.00
C ARG A 305 -9.90 -11.36 -11.48
N GLY A 306 -9.47 -11.01 -10.27
CA GLY A 306 -8.26 -11.54 -9.65
C GLY A 306 -6.99 -10.77 -9.99
N THR A 307 -6.06 -10.75 -9.05
CA THR A 307 -4.72 -10.16 -9.21
C THR A 307 -3.72 -10.89 -8.32
N PRO A 308 -2.46 -11.09 -8.77
CA PRO A 308 -1.40 -11.62 -7.93
C PRO A 308 -0.75 -10.57 -7.02
N THR A 309 -1.00 -9.28 -7.24
CA THR A 309 -0.28 -8.15 -6.61
C THR A 309 -0.04 -8.34 -5.12
N GLY A 310 1.19 -8.06 -4.69
CA GLY A 310 1.66 -8.12 -3.32
C GLY A 310 2.62 -6.98 -2.98
N ASN A 311 3.11 -6.96 -1.75
CA ASN A 311 4.10 -5.99 -1.31
C ASN A 311 5.14 -6.66 -0.39
N ALA A 312 6.40 -6.27 -0.49
CA ALA A 312 7.50 -6.91 0.22
C ALA A 312 7.44 -6.77 1.75
N ILE A 313 6.83 -5.70 2.26
CA ILE A 313 6.86 -5.36 3.70
C ILE A 313 5.48 -5.36 4.35
N VAL A 314 4.41 -5.39 3.54
CA VAL A 314 3.03 -5.29 4.04
C VAL A 314 2.19 -6.43 3.45
N PRO A 315 1.45 -7.19 4.27
CA PRO A 315 0.52 -8.19 3.76
C PRO A 315 -0.58 -7.52 2.93
N VAL A 316 -0.86 -8.10 1.75
CA VAL A 316 -1.94 -7.71 0.85
C VAL A 316 -2.95 -8.86 0.81
N LEU A 317 -4.05 -8.69 1.57
CA LEU A 317 -5.14 -9.68 1.65
C LEU A 317 -6.10 -9.49 0.48
N LYS A 318 -6.19 -10.46 -0.42
CA LYS A 318 -7.05 -10.39 -1.61
C LYS A 318 -8.40 -11.07 -1.38
N VAL A 319 -9.47 -10.32 -1.67
CA VAL A 319 -10.86 -10.76 -1.48
C VAL A 319 -11.66 -10.60 -2.75
N THR A 320 -12.55 -11.53 -3.04
CA THR A 320 -13.43 -11.47 -4.22
C THR A 320 -14.83 -11.97 -3.90
N ALA A 321 -15.84 -11.37 -4.51
CA ALA A 321 -17.21 -11.88 -4.50
C ALA A 321 -17.59 -12.63 -5.78
N ASN A 322 -16.63 -12.81 -6.69
CA ASN A 322 -16.81 -13.61 -7.89
C ASN A 322 -16.39 -15.07 -7.60
N ALA A 323 -17.35 -15.96 -7.44
CA ALA A 323 -17.11 -17.38 -7.13
C ALA A 323 -16.22 -18.07 -8.17
N HIS A 324 -16.37 -17.74 -9.48
CA HIS A 324 -15.51 -18.30 -10.51
C HIS A 324 -14.06 -17.83 -10.33
N THR A 325 -13.83 -16.55 -10.10
CA THR A 325 -12.48 -16.01 -9.87
C THR A 325 -11.85 -16.63 -8.62
N TYR A 326 -12.60 -16.80 -7.53
CA TYR A 326 -12.10 -17.42 -6.32
C TYR A 326 -11.62 -18.86 -6.57
N GLN A 327 -12.38 -19.65 -7.32
CA GLN A 327 -12.03 -21.03 -7.66
C GLN A 327 -10.90 -21.12 -8.70
N TRP A 328 -10.96 -20.29 -9.74
CA TRP A 328 -10.01 -20.33 -10.84
C TRP A 328 -8.63 -19.79 -10.49
N MET A 329 -8.59 -18.78 -9.63
CA MET A 329 -7.35 -18.16 -9.13
C MET A 329 -7.15 -18.45 -7.64
N GLU A 330 -7.42 -19.70 -7.22
CA GLU A 330 -7.30 -20.10 -5.82
C GLU A 330 -5.92 -19.81 -5.22
N ASP A 331 -4.86 -19.86 -6.03
CA ASP A 331 -3.49 -19.50 -5.62
C ASP A 331 -3.33 -18.04 -5.18
N ASN A 332 -4.22 -17.15 -5.63
CA ASN A 332 -4.08 -15.71 -5.44
C ASN A 332 -5.15 -15.12 -4.50
N MET A 333 -6.34 -15.72 -4.42
CA MET A 333 -7.47 -15.19 -3.64
C MET A 333 -7.48 -15.76 -2.22
N ASP A 334 -7.44 -14.88 -1.23
CA ASP A 334 -7.40 -15.28 0.19
C ASP A 334 -8.79 -15.55 0.76
N VAL A 335 -9.82 -14.75 0.39
CA VAL A 335 -11.18 -14.83 0.97
C VAL A 335 -12.25 -14.80 -0.12
N ASP A 336 -13.22 -15.70 0.02
CA ASP A 336 -14.44 -15.77 -0.80
C ASP A 336 -15.59 -15.01 -0.12
N LEU A 337 -16.15 -14.04 -0.84
CA LEU A 337 -17.33 -13.26 -0.44
C LEU A 337 -18.54 -13.51 -1.36
N SER A 338 -18.49 -14.56 -2.18
CA SER A 338 -19.56 -14.88 -3.17
C SER A 338 -20.91 -15.19 -2.52
N GLN A 339 -20.91 -15.59 -1.25
CA GLN A 339 -22.13 -15.83 -0.47
C GLN A 339 -23.03 -14.58 -0.33
N ILE A 340 -22.48 -13.39 -0.56
CA ILE A 340 -23.27 -12.15 -0.63
C ILE A 340 -24.14 -12.16 -1.89
N ILE A 341 -23.59 -12.60 -3.02
CA ILE A 341 -24.30 -12.66 -4.31
C ILE A 341 -25.44 -13.68 -4.26
N THR A 342 -25.23 -14.80 -3.59
CA THR A 342 -26.28 -15.85 -3.43
C THR A 342 -27.30 -15.50 -2.34
N GLY A 343 -27.07 -14.44 -1.57
CA GLY A 343 -27.96 -14.04 -0.45
C GLY A 343 -27.82 -14.89 0.81
N GLU A 344 -26.83 -15.77 0.88
CA GLU A 344 -26.55 -16.60 2.06
C GLU A 344 -25.94 -15.79 3.22
N LYS A 345 -25.22 -14.71 2.90
CA LYS A 345 -24.62 -13.80 3.89
C LYS A 345 -24.93 -12.34 3.59
N THR A 346 -25.04 -11.55 4.64
CA THR A 346 -25.13 -10.09 4.55
C THR A 346 -23.74 -9.44 4.52
N TYR A 347 -23.66 -8.16 4.12
CA TYR A 347 -22.43 -7.37 4.21
C TYR A 347 -21.87 -7.33 5.63
N GLN A 348 -22.75 -7.15 6.63
CA GLN A 348 -22.37 -7.10 8.05
C GLN A 348 -21.77 -8.41 8.55
N GLN A 349 -22.28 -9.56 8.10
CA GLN A 349 -21.70 -10.86 8.43
C GLN A 349 -20.31 -11.02 7.82
N CYS A 350 -20.16 -10.70 6.52
CA CYS A 350 -18.87 -10.74 5.84
C CYS A 350 -17.88 -9.73 6.41
N GLY A 351 -18.32 -8.51 6.76
CA GLY A 351 -17.45 -7.51 7.42
C GLY A 351 -16.88 -8.01 8.76
N ARG A 352 -17.70 -8.71 9.57
CA ARG A 352 -17.22 -9.35 10.82
C ARG A 352 -16.26 -10.51 10.56
N GLU A 353 -16.51 -11.34 9.54
CA GLU A 353 -15.59 -12.41 9.15
C GLU A 353 -14.25 -11.84 8.67
N LEU A 354 -14.28 -10.79 7.83
CA LEU A 354 -13.06 -10.08 7.39
C LEU A 354 -12.30 -9.49 8.58
N LEU A 355 -12.98 -8.95 9.59
CA LEU A 355 -12.34 -8.44 10.81
C LEU A 355 -11.55 -9.55 11.54
N MET A 356 -12.11 -10.76 11.61
CA MET A 356 -11.40 -11.90 12.21
C MET A 356 -10.19 -12.32 11.38
N VAL A 357 -10.33 -12.39 10.06
CA VAL A 357 -9.22 -12.71 9.14
C VAL A 357 -8.10 -11.66 9.23
N ILE A 358 -8.43 -10.37 9.28
CA ILE A 358 -7.45 -9.28 9.48
C ILE A 358 -6.73 -9.46 10.82
N GLY A 359 -7.43 -9.82 11.89
CA GLY A 359 -6.81 -10.11 13.19
C GLY A 359 -5.80 -11.26 13.14
N GLU A 360 -6.11 -12.33 12.39
CA GLU A 360 -5.18 -13.44 12.14
C GLU A 360 -3.96 -12.98 11.33
N VAL A 361 -4.15 -12.18 10.27
CA VAL A 361 -3.06 -11.61 9.46
C VAL A 361 -2.18 -10.69 10.31
N CYS A 362 -2.76 -9.84 11.14
CA CYS A 362 -2.03 -8.99 12.08
C CYS A 362 -1.22 -9.82 13.08
N SER A 363 -1.73 -10.98 13.49
CA SER A 363 -1.04 -11.90 14.41
C SER A 363 0.02 -12.78 13.75
N GLY A 364 0.15 -12.73 12.41
CA GLY A 364 1.24 -13.38 11.67
C GLY A 364 0.83 -14.43 10.64
N LYS A 365 -0.47 -14.64 10.39
CA LYS A 365 -0.93 -15.42 9.24
C LYS A 365 -0.43 -14.76 7.95
N LEU A 366 0.19 -15.53 7.09
CA LEU A 366 0.64 -15.05 5.78
C LEU A 366 -0.53 -14.97 4.81
N THR A 367 -0.55 -13.94 3.98
CA THR A 367 -1.39 -13.91 2.79
C THR A 367 -0.75 -14.75 1.68
N LYS A 368 -1.52 -15.12 0.67
CA LYS A 368 -1.01 -15.89 -0.47
C LYS A 368 0.08 -15.13 -1.22
N ALA A 369 -0.08 -13.80 -1.38
CA ALA A 369 0.95 -12.96 -2.01
C ALA A 369 2.28 -12.95 -1.22
N GLU A 370 2.21 -12.88 0.12
CA GLU A 370 3.41 -13.00 0.95
C GLU A 370 4.08 -14.37 0.84
N ALA A 371 3.28 -15.45 0.81
CA ALA A 371 3.80 -16.80 0.69
C ALA A 371 4.58 -17.04 -0.61
N TYR A 372 4.17 -16.35 -1.69
CA TYR A 372 4.88 -16.37 -2.97
C TYR A 372 6.04 -15.36 -3.05
N GLY A 373 6.13 -14.43 -2.11
CA GLY A 373 7.18 -13.40 -2.09
C GLY A 373 6.98 -12.29 -3.13
N PHE A 374 5.73 -11.97 -3.49
CA PHE A 374 5.45 -10.84 -4.39
C PHE A 374 5.86 -9.50 -3.74
N SER A 375 6.52 -8.65 -4.53
CA SER A 375 7.17 -7.43 -4.04
C SER A 375 6.97 -6.23 -4.98
N ASP A 376 5.75 -6.08 -5.48
CA ASP A 376 5.42 -5.04 -6.45
C ASP A 376 5.56 -3.63 -5.86
N VAL A 377 6.22 -2.74 -6.60
CA VAL A 377 6.38 -1.32 -6.26
C VAL A 377 6.34 -0.48 -7.54
N ALA A 378 5.60 0.60 -7.52
CA ALA A 378 5.61 1.63 -8.54
C ALA A 378 5.57 3.02 -7.90
N VAL A 379 6.36 3.94 -8.43
CA VAL A 379 6.37 5.35 -8.02
C VAL A 379 5.99 6.19 -9.22
N ASP A 380 5.04 7.09 -9.02
CA ASP A 380 4.54 7.96 -10.08
C ASP A 380 5.57 8.99 -10.51
N HIS A 381 5.49 9.37 -11.78
CA HIS A 381 6.34 10.38 -12.40
C HIS A 381 5.48 11.46 -13.06
N VAL A 382 5.83 12.72 -12.81
CA VAL A 382 5.11 13.87 -13.40
C VAL A 382 5.56 14.16 -14.84
N CYS A 383 6.76 13.71 -15.26
CA CYS A 383 7.27 13.91 -16.61
C CYS A 383 8.36 12.90 -16.97
N ARG A 384 8.88 13.01 -18.21
CA ARG A 384 10.03 12.21 -18.70
C ARG A 384 11.31 12.55 -17.95
N PHE A 385 12.26 11.62 -17.96
CA PHE A 385 13.62 11.83 -17.46
C PHE A 385 14.34 12.94 -18.24
N VAL A 386 15.31 13.60 -17.60
CA VAL A 386 16.15 14.69 -18.15
C VAL A 386 17.58 14.26 -18.36
#